data_4f85ac1ebf08fbcb4f119d1c7e94256a
#
_entry.id   4f85ac1ebf08fbcb4f119d1c7e94256a
#
_cell.length_a   1.000
_cell.length_b   1.000
_cell.length_c   1.000
_cell.angle_alpha   90.00
_cell.angle_beta   90.00
_cell.angle_gamma   90.00
#
_symmetry.space_group_name_H-M   'P 1'
#
loop_
_entity.id
_entity.type
_entity.pdbx_description
1 polymer ?
#
loop_
_entity_poly.entity_id
_entity_poly.type
_entity_poly.pdbx_seq_one_letter_code
_entity_poly.pdbx_strand_id
1 'polypeptide(L)'
;MYAKLYGATLHGIDGCIITVEVDISQGLPVFDIVGLPNQSVKEARERVRAAIKNSGYDFPMRRIVVNLAPATIRKSSAGLDLAIALGVLIASGQIKGRKANISALLNRCLFMGELALDGSLLPTFGTLAMSLAGLEADYSTIYTSVENGYTLKAIPNLTIYGESSLQDTITVLEDQVKSKSISTSKNVKIGKHQDEILTDTMDNKNHNTTYDLDFDDVQGQELGKRAMLISAAGHHHCIMIGPPGGGKTMMAERLPTILPPMTWNEMVEVSRIQDVIGLLGDNGLVTARPFRHPHHTATLASMVGGGIQGRPGEITLAHGGVLFMDEAPEFQRQVIDALRQPLESRTITINRSQGNYIYPANFICILAANPCPCGYYHDPHKECICSETIVKNYQQRLSGPIMDRIDLHIPVERPTLEQLLDHSTSTMTSESMRQQVILATALQKKRYENLEFNSNGAVPHKAIGELCNITDKAWSVLGNIFDHFHLSGRAFDRILKVARTIADLEGNPQVEPHHISEAMLFRTGK
;
A
#
# COMPACT_ATOMS: atom_id res chain seq x y z
N MET A 1 36.91 12.24 -21.01
CA MET A 1 37.05 11.68 -19.63
C MET A 1 35.72 11.06 -19.26
N TYR A 2 35.71 9.81 -18.80
CA TYR A 2 34.47 9.03 -18.64
C TYR A 2 34.29 8.55 -17.19
N ALA A 3 33.06 8.62 -16.68
CA ALA A 3 32.64 8.01 -15.43
C ALA A 3 31.29 7.31 -15.62
N LYS A 4 31.08 6.21 -14.87
CA LYS A 4 29.84 5.45 -14.85
C LYS A 4 29.42 5.22 -13.42
N LEU A 5 28.19 5.62 -13.10
CA LEU A 5 27.55 5.47 -11.80
C LEU A 5 26.16 4.89 -11.98
N TYR A 6 25.51 4.59 -10.86
CA TYR A 6 24.17 4.07 -10.85
C TYR A 6 23.29 4.88 -9.89
N GLY A 7 22.14 5.25 -10.37
CA GLY A 7 21.05 5.84 -9.60
C GLY A 7 19.78 5.06 -9.83
N ALA A 8 18.66 5.57 -9.37
CA ALA A 8 17.37 4.96 -9.63
C ALA A 8 16.28 6.00 -9.88
N THR A 9 15.20 5.59 -10.50
CA THR A 9 13.99 6.38 -10.72
C THR A 9 12.75 5.53 -10.49
N LEU A 10 11.58 6.15 -10.37
CA LEU A 10 10.31 5.45 -10.25
C LEU A 10 9.66 5.21 -11.62
N HIS A 11 9.02 4.05 -11.74
CA HIS A 11 8.03 3.74 -12.77
C HIS A 11 6.76 3.24 -12.08
N GLY A 12 5.78 4.12 -11.90
CA GLY A 12 4.64 3.86 -11.00
C GLY A 12 5.08 3.79 -9.54
N ILE A 13 4.92 2.63 -8.92
CA ILE A 13 5.38 2.33 -7.55
C ILE A 13 6.67 1.49 -7.53
N ASP A 14 7.21 1.12 -8.69
CA ASP A 14 8.40 0.29 -8.80
C ASP A 14 9.66 1.12 -9.02
N GLY A 15 10.75 0.71 -8.39
CA GLY A 15 12.07 1.28 -8.63
C GLY A 15 12.68 0.74 -9.92
N CYS A 16 13.38 1.59 -10.65
CA CYS A 16 14.11 1.23 -11.85
C CYS A 16 15.54 1.75 -11.77
N ILE A 17 16.53 0.89 -11.95
CA ILE A 17 17.94 1.27 -11.93
C ILE A 17 18.29 2.03 -13.20
N ILE A 18 18.99 3.15 -13.02
CA ILE A 18 19.46 4.02 -14.10
C ILE A 18 20.98 4.06 -14.08
N THR A 19 21.56 3.71 -15.20
CA THR A 19 22.99 3.95 -15.43
C THR A 19 23.18 5.42 -15.80
N VAL A 20 24.07 6.10 -15.06
CA VAL A 20 24.45 7.48 -15.29
C VAL A 20 25.87 7.48 -15.85
N GLU A 21 26.00 7.78 -17.13
CA GLU A 21 27.27 7.83 -17.84
C GLU A 21 27.62 9.29 -18.11
N VAL A 22 28.79 9.73 -17.67
CA VAL A 22 29.26 11.11 -17.84
C VAL A 22 30.53 11.10 -18.70
N ASP A 23 30.48 11.81 -19.82
CA ASP A 23 31.65 12.06 -20.66
C ASP A 23 32.01 13.56 -20.71
N ILE A 24 33.28 13.85 -20.44
CA ILE A 24 33.84 15.20 -20.52
C ILE A 24 34.87 15.21 -21.64
N SER A 25 34.58 15.92 -22.73
CA SER A 25 35.42 16.05 -23.93
C SER A 25 35.85 17.49 -24.18
N GLN A 26 36.86 17.70 -25.05
CA GLN A 26 37.25 19.02 -25.49
C GLN A 26 36.13 19.62 -26.38
N GLY A 27 35.89 20.92 -26.27
CA GLY A 27 34.90 21.62 -27.07
C GLY A 27 34.30 22.83 -26.33
N LEU A 28 33.34 23.49 -26.97
CA LEU A 28 32.61 24.61 -26.35
C LEU A 28 31.91 24.12 -25.09
N PRO A 29 31.88 24.94 -24.00
CA PRO A 29 31.23 24.58 -22.76
C PRO A 29 29.72 24.36 -22.96
N VAL A 30 29.31 23.10 -22.92
CA VAL A 30 27.92 22.67 -23.00
C VAL A 30 27.68 21.60 -21.95
N PHE A 31 26.53 21.61 -21.31
CA PHE A 31 26.10 20.60 -20.37
C PHE A 31 24.76 20.00 -20.83
N ASP A 32 24.80 18.81 -21.43
CA ASP A 32 23.65 18.14 -21.99
C ASP A 32 23.32 16.86 -21.21
N ILE A 33 22.01 16.62 -20.97
CA ILE A 33 21.48 15.39 -20.40
C ILE A 33 20.58 14.71 -21.44
N VAL A 34 20.94 13.48 -21.81
CA VAL A 34 20.23 12.66 -22.81
C VAL A 34 19.67 11.37 -22.17
N GLY A 35 18.76 10.65 -22.85
CA GLY A 35 18.15 9.42 -22.34
C GLY A 35 16.73 9.62 -21.80
N LEU A 36 15.88 10.40 -22.50
CA LEU A 36 14.50 10.72 -22.15
C LEU A 36 14.30 11.38 -20.77
N PRO A 37 15.08 12.42 -20.43
CA PRO A 37 14.83 13.19 -19.20
C PRO A 37 13.50 13.93 -19.29
N ASN A 38 12.74 14.00 -18.19
CA ASN A 38 11.60 14.92 -18.09
C ASN A 38 12.08 16.36 -17.82
N GLN A 39 11.14 17.29 -17.64
CA GLN A 39 11.45 18.70 -17.36
C GLN A 39 12.31 18.85 -16.10
N SER A 40 11.95 18.18 -15.01
CA SER A 40 12.65 18.23 -13.73
C SER A 40 14.11 17.73 -13.82
N VAL A 41 14.37 16.68 -14.60
CA VAL A 41 15.75 16.18 -14.85
C VAL A 41 16.52 17.09 -15.80
N LYS A 42 15.85 17.80 -16.72
CA LYS A 42 16.52 18.83 -17.54
C LYS A 42 16.96 20.02 -16.68
N GLU A 43 16.16 20.42 -15.70
CA GLU A 43 16.47 21.48 -14.73
C GLU A 43 17.63 21.09 -13.78
N ALA A 44 17.89 19.79 -13.59
CA ALA A 44 19.04 19.30 -12.84
C ALA A 44 20.37 19.89 -13.29
N ARG A 45 20.51 20.30 -14.57
CA ARG A 45 21.74 20.95 -15.08
C ARG A 45 22.14 22.15 -14.26
N GLU A 46 21.18 23.04 -13.97
CA GLU A 46 21.45 24.26 -13.20
C GLU A 46 21.69 23.95 -11.72
N ARG A 47 20.89 23.04 -11.14
CA ARG A 47 21.09 22.62 -9.74
C ARG A 47 22.44 21.96 -9.52
N VAL A 48 22.80 20.97 -10.33
CA VAL A 48 24.08 20.25 -10.24
C VAL A 48 25.26 21.20 -10.43
N ARG A 49 25.18 22.13 -11.42
CA ARG A 49 26.24 23.11 -11.66
C ARG A 49 26.46 24.02 -10.46
N ALA A 50 25.37 24.55 -9.88
CA ALA A 50 25.42 25.42 -8.72
C ALA A 50 25.93 24.65 -7.47
N ALA A 51 25.38 23.47 -7.21
CA ALA A 51 25.76 22.61 -6.08
C ALA A 51 27.24 22.26 -6.10
N ILE A 52 27.80 21.86 -7.25
CA ILE A 52 29.24 21.58 -7.38
C ILE A 52 30.08 22.78 -7.00
N LYS A 53 29.76 23.99 -7.52
CA LYS A 53 30.50 25.21 -7.23
C LYS A 53 30.40 25.63 -5.76
N ASN A 54 29.18 25.59 -5.22
CA ASN A 54 28.91 26.00 -3.84
C ASN A 54 29.47 25.00 -2.80
N SER A 55 29.70 23.75 -3.22
CA SER A 55 30.42 22.73 -2.41
C SER A 55 31.93 22.84 -2.50
N GLY A 56 32.51 23.89 -3.15
CA GLY A 56 33.95 24.15 -3.22
C GLY A 56 34.69 23.37 -4.30
N TYR A 57 34.00 22.87 -5.31
CA TYR A 57 34.59 22.17 -6.45
C TYR A 57 34.45 22.96 -7.75
N ASP A 58 35.34 22.69 -8.71
CA ASP A 58 35.29 23.34 -10.01
C ASP A 58 34.29 22.65 -10.96
N PHE A 59 33.43 23.44 -11.57
CA PHE A 59 32.58 22.92 -12.65
C PHE A 59 33.36 23.00 -13.98
N PRO A 60 33.64 21.88 -14.69
CA PRO A 60 34.48 21.87 -15.87
C PRO A 60 33.94 22.74 -17.00
N MET A 61 34.73 23.70 -17.48
CA MET A 61 34.40 24.55 -18.65
C MET A 61 34.74 23.81 -19.96
N ARG A 62 34.09 22.69 -20.17
CA ARG A 62 34.25 21.78 -21.32
C ARG A 62 32.91 21.26 -21.79
N ARG A 63 32.86 20.45 -22.84
CA ARG A 63 31.66 19.76 -23.27
C ARG A 63 31.40 18.58 -22.34
N ILE A 64 30.28 18.62 -21.63
CA ILE A 64 29.79 17.57 -20.71
C ILE A 64 28.53 16.97 -21.30
N VAL A 65 28.51 15.65 -21.48
CA VAL A 65 27.30 14.90 -21.87
C VAL A 65 27.03 13.85 -20.82
N VAL A 66 25.80 13.86 -20.30
CA VAL A 66 25.30 12.85 -19.36
C VAL A 66 24.27 11.99 -20.08
N ASN A 67 24.54 10.69 -20.20
CA ASN A 67 23.59 9.72 -20.73
C ASN A 67 22.93 8.94 -19.60
N LEU A 68 21.59 8.91 -19.62
CA LEU A 68 20.76 8.19 -18.64
C LEU A 68 20.16 6.95 -19.30
N ALA A 69 20.72 5.78 -19.06
CA ALA A 69 20.28 4.53 -19.67
C ALA A 69 19.46 3.66 -18.68
N PRO A 70 18.44 2.88 -19.15
CA PRO A 70 18.02 2.72 -20.54
C PRO A 70 17.14 3.88 -21.03
N ALA A 71 17.20 4.20 -22.31
CA ALA A 71 16.40 5.27 -22.94
C ALA A 71 14.89 4.92 -23.04
N THR A 72 14.50 3.67 -22.80
CA THR A 72 13.10 3.22 -22.82
C THR A 72 12.27 3.70 -21.63
N ILE A 73 12.93 4.00 -20.51
CA ILE A 73 12.29 4.46 -19.26
C ILE A 73 12.38 5.98 -19.18
N ARG A 74 11.26 6.63 -18.96
CA ARG A 74 11.23 8.09 -18.72
C ARG A 74 11.68 8.38 -17.30
N LYS A 75 12.68 9.25 -17.13
CA LYS A 75 13.23 9.64 -15.83
C LYS A 75 12.37 10.79 -15.29
N SER A 76 11.71 10.55 -14.16
CA SER A 76 10.67 11.44 -13.64
C SER A 76 11.04 12.12 -12.31
N SER A 77 12.16 11.77 -11.68
CA SER A 77 12.55 12.32 -10.37
C SER A 77 13.87 13.10 -10.42
N ALA A 78 13.98 14.11 -9.58
CA ALA A 78 15.22 14.85 -9.32
C ALA A 78 16.26 14.02 -8.54
N GLY A 79 15.91 12.83 -8.08
CA GLY A 79 16.77 11.94 -7.31
C GLY A 79 18.04 11.47 -8.01
N LEU A 80 18.24 11.80 -9.30
CA LEU A 80 19.48 11.53 -10.05
C LEU A 80 20.52 12.65 -9.93
N ASP A 81 20.21 13.78 -9.30
CA ASP A 81 21.12 14.93 -9.22
C ASP A 81 22.45 14.56 -8.54
N LEU A 82 22.39 13.80 -7.44
CA LEU A 82 23.57 13.31 -6.72
C LEU A 82 24.46 12.44 -7.63
N ALA A 83 23.88 11.49 -8.35
CA ALA A 83 24.63 10.61 -9.25
C ALA A 83 25.27 11.40 -10.41
N ILE A 84 24.57 12.39 -10.96
CA ILE A 84 25.08 13.26 -12.02
C ILE A 84 26.25 14.13 -11.51
N ALA A 85 26.10 14.76 -10.32
CA ALA A 85 27.14 15.61 -9.73
C ALA A 85 28.43 14.82 -9.45
N LEU A 86 28.30 13.66 -8.80
CA LEU A 86 29.43 12.77 -8.53
C LEU A 86 30.07 12.27 -9.83
N GLY A 87 29.28 11.97 -10.84
CA GLY A 87 29.75 11.57 -12.16
C GLY A 87 30.62 12.64 -12.83
N VAL A 88 30.21 13.91 -12.76
CA VAL A 88 30.98 15.05 -13.27
C VAL A 88 32.30 15.21 -12.50
N LEU A 89 32.30 15.11 -11.17
CA LEU A 89 33.48 15.25 -10.32
C LEU A 89 34.46 14.09 -10.51
N ILE A 90 33.98 12.86 -10.67
CA ILE A 90 34.84 11.70 -10.94
C ILE A 90 35.43 11.80 -12.34
N ALA A 91 34.64 12.14 -13.35
CA ALA A 91 35.11 12.28 -14.71
C ALA A 91 36.14 13.41 -14.85
N SER A 92 36.00 14.52 -14.10
CA SER A 92 36.97 15.62 -14.07
C SER A 92 38.22 15.34 -13.23
N GLY A 93 38.22 14.24 -12.46
CA GLY A 93 39.37 13.85 -11.64
C GLY A 93 39.51 14.63 -10.32
N GLN A 94 38.43 15.24 -9.83
CA GLN A 94 38.44 16.03 -8.60
C GLN A 94 38.27 15.18 -7.35
N ILE A 95 37.68 13.95 -7.47
CA ILE A 95 37.58 13.01 -6.35
C ILE A 95 38.88 12.23 -6.20
N LYS A 96 39.45 12.25 -4.98
CA LYS A 96 40.77 11.65 -4.69
C LYS A 96 40.68 10.13 -4.61
N GLY A 97 41.53 9.43 -5.34
CA GLY A 97 41.68 7.98 -5.28
C GLY A 97 42.18 7.37 -6.60
N ARG A 98 42.56 6.08 -6.54
CA ARG A 98 42.92 5.36 -7.77
C ARG A 98 41.66 5.04 -8.55
N LYS A 99 41.64 5.32 -9.85
CA LYS A 99 40.46 5.06 -10.73
C LYS A 99 39.92 3.65 -10.62
N ALA A 100 40.77 2.63 -10.52
CA ALA A 100 40.36 1.24 -10.38
C ALA A 100 39.57 0.98 -9.07
N ASN A 101 40.01 1.59 -7.95
CA ASN A 101 39.35 1.45 -6.65
C ASN A 101 37.98 2.15 -6.66
N ILE A 102 37.92 3.35 -7.26
CA ILE A 102 36.67 4.11 -7.42
C ILE A 102 35.68 3.29 -8.24
N SER A 103 36.07 2.77 -9.41
CA SER A 103 35.19 1.99 -10.27
C SER A 103 34.70 0.70 -9.58
N ALA A 104 35.54 0.02 -8.82
CA ALA A 104 35.18 -1.18 -8.08
C ALA A 104 34.12 -0.89 -6.99
N LEU A 105 34.25 0.23 -6.28
CA LEU A 105 33.28 0.68 -5.28
C LEU A 105 31.95 1.06 -5.93
N LEU A 106 31.97 1.86 -6.99
CA LEU A 106 30.79 2.38 -7.66
C LEU A 106 29.87 1.28 -8.24
N ASN A 107 30.41 0.14 -8.63
CA ASN A 107 29.65 -0.98 -9.19
C ASN A 107 28.64 -1.61 -8.20
N ARG A 108 28.74 -1.31 -6.91
CA ARG A 108 27.82 -1.81 -5.88
C ARG A 108 27.01 -0.71 -5.19
N CYS A 109 27.16 0.53 -5.66
CA CYS A 109 26.56 1.71 -5.04
C CYS A 109 25.44 2.27 -5.90
N LEU A 110 24.35 2.66 -5.24
CA LEU A 110 23.33 3.54 -5.79
C LEU A 110 23.43 4.92 -5.15
N PHE A 111 23.29 5.94 -5.97
CA PHE A 111 23.31 7.34 -5.55
C PHE A 111 21.95 7.96 -5.83
N MET A 112 21.23 8.34 -4.76
CA MET A 112 19.87 8.86 -4.82
C MET A 112 19.73 10.10 -3.94
N GLY A 113 19.40 11.23 -4.55
CA GLY A 113 19.16 12.49 -3.84
C GLY A 113 19.02 13.66 -4.79
N GLU A 114 18.19 14.59 -4.44
CA GLU A 114 18.05 15.89 -5.08
C GLU A 114 19.07 16.87 -4.48
N LEU A 115 19.69 17.70 -5.29
CA LEU A 115 20.63 18.72 -4.83
C LEU A 115 19.97 20.10 -4.82
N ALA A 116 20.06 20.79 -3.70
CA ALA A 116 19.80 22.22 -3.64
C ALA A 116 20.99 23.01 -4.23
N LEU A 117 20.75 24.28 -4.54
CA LEU A 117 21.77 25.14 -5.17
C LEU A 117 23.01 25.36 -4.29
N ASP A 118 22.85 25.30 -2.97
CA ASP A 118 23.93 25.44 -1.98
C ASP A 118 24.75 24.15 -1.79
N GLY A 119 24.33 23.03 -2.42
CA GLY A 119 24.95 21.72 -2.31
C GLY A 119 24.38 20.84 -1.20
N SER A 120 23.32 21.27 -0.49
CA SER A 120 22.60 20.40 0.45
C SER A 120 21.89 19.28 -0.29
N LEU A 121 21.79 18.11 0.35
CA LEU A 121 21.18 16.91 -0.19
C LEU A 121 19.75 16.79 0.37
N LEU A 122 18.78 16.91 -0.51
CA LEU A 122 17.36 16.88 -0.17
C LEU A 122 16.77 15.47 -0.32
N PRO A 123 15.75 15.14 0.49
CA PRO A 123 15.05 13.86 0.40
C PRO A 123 14.29 13.73 -0.91
N THR A 124 14.17 12.49 -1.39
CA THR A 124 13.44 12.12 -2.59
C THR A 124 12.37 11.09 -2.26
N PHE A 125 11.24 11.15 -2.96
CA PHE A 125 10.16 10.18 -2.80
C PHE A 125 10.47 8.87 -3.53
N GLY A 126 9.96 7.77 -3.00
CA GLY A 126 10.09 6.45 -3.59
C GLY A 126 11.47 5.81 -3.39
N THR A 127 12.27 6.32 -2.46
CA THR A 127 13.59 5.76 -2.14
C THR A 127 13.51 4.32 -1.66
N LEU A 128 12.44 3.93 -0.97
CA LEU A 128 12.22 2.55 -0.56
C LEU A 128 12.07 1.62 -1.77
N ALA A 129 11.20 1.99 -2.72
CA ALA A 129 11.01 1.21 -3.95
C ALA A 129 12.30 1.11 -4.79
N MET A 130 13.02 2.24 -4.91
CA MET A 130 14.29 2.31 -5.64
C MET A 130 15.39 1.47 -4.97
N SER A 131 15.44 1.47 -3.64
CA SER A 131 16.42 0.69 -2.87
C SER A 131 16.17 -0.81 -2.95
N LEU A 132 14.89 -1.23 -2.91
CA LEU A 132 14.51 -2.64 -3.08
C LEU A 132 14.88 -3.15 -4.47
N ALA A 133 14.58 -2.37 -5.53
CA ALA A 133 15.04 -2.69 -6.89
C ALA A 133 16.57 -2.75 -7.00
N GLY A 134 17.26 -1.92 -6.21
CA GLY A 134 18.71 -1.97 -6.08
C GLY A 134 19.20 -3.28 -5.50
N LEU A 135 18.61 -3.72 -4.39
CA LEU A 135 18.96 -5.01 -3.76
C LEU A 135 18.74 -6.20 -4.70
N GLU A 136 17.65 -6.22 -5.45
CA GLU A 136 17.35 -7.26 -6.44
C GLU A 136 18.39 -7.28 -7.58
N ALA A 137 19.02 -6.14 -7.85
CA ALA A 137 20.07 -5.99 -8.87
C ALA A 137 21.51 -6.00 -8.29
N ASP A 138 21.70 -6.55 -7.07
CA ASP A 138 22.97 -6.69 -6.36
C ASP A 138 23.65 -5.36 -5.94
N TYR A 139 22.90 -4.25 -5.86
CA TYR A 139 23.37 -3.00 -5.27
C TYR A 139 23.06 -2.97 -3.77
N SER A 140 24.06 -3.23 -2.95
CA SER A 140 23.89 -3.33 -1.49
C SER A 140 24.26 -2.05 -0.73
N THR A 141 24.82 -1.03 -1.42
CA THR A 141 25.25 0.23 -0.80
C THR A 141 24.50 1.41 -1.38
N ILE A 142 23.91 2.24 -0.52
CA ILE A 142 23.09 3.38 -0.91
C ILE A 142 23.65 4.67 -0.30
N TYR A 143 23.84 5.68 -1.14
CA TYR A 143 24.12 7.05 -0.74
C TYR A 143 22.88 7.90 -0.99
N THR A 144 22.40 8.57 0.06
CA THR A 144 21.13 9.33 0.00
C THR A 144 21.14 10.46 1.05
N SER A 145 20.03 11.22 1.16
CA SER A 145 19.86 12.20 2.23
C SER A 145 19.71 11.54 3.61
N VAL A 146 19.96 12.29 4.66
CA VAL A 146 19.78 11.85 6.06
C VAL A 146 18.38 11.30 6.29
N GLU A 147 17.34 12.03 5.83
CA GLU A 147 15.94 11.68 6.01
C GLU A 147 15.59 10.36 5.31
N ASN A 148 16.02 10.21 4.05
CA ASN A 148 15.83 8.95 3.35
C ASN A 148 16.63 7.79 3.99
N GLY A 149 17.80 8.08 4.56
CA GLY A 149 18.59 7.13 5.33
C GLY A 149 17.81 6.55 6.51
N TYR A 150 17.09 7.36 7.26
CA TYR A 150 16.21 6.89 8.35
C TYR A 150 15.09 5.98 7.85
N THR A 151 14.45 6.34 6.74
CA THR A 151 13.41 5.52 6.12
C THR A 151 13.91 4.12 5.73
N LEU A 152 15.13 4.06 5.17
CA LEU A 152 15.72 2.81 4.68
C LEU A 152 16.33 1.93 5.78
N LYS A 153 16.52 2.47 7.00
CA LYS A 153 17.15 1.77 8.14
C LYS A 153 16.53 0.41 8.44
N ALA A 154 15.22 0.27 8.21
CA ALA A 154 14.51 -0.96 8.45
C ALA A 154 14.80 -2.08 7.42
N ILE A 155 15.41 -1.76 6.26
CA ILE A 155 15.63 -2.75 5.19
C ILE A 155 16.87 -3.59 5.47
N PRO A 156 16.75 -4.93 5.56
CA PRO A 156 17.89 -5.78 5.81
C PRO A 156 18.85 -5.81 4.60
N ASN A 157 20.13 -6.09 4.89
CA ASN A 157 21.18 -6.28 3.88
C ASN A 157 21.55 -5.02 3.07
N LEU A 158 21.14 -3.82 3.51
CA LEU A 158 21.57 -2.55 2.97
C LEU A 158 22.68 -1.93 3.84
N THR A 159 23.70 -1.37 3.19
CA THR A 159 24.63 -0.40 3.78
C THR A 159 24.20 0.99 3.33
N ILE A 160 23.86 1.87 4.27
CA ILE A 160 23.27 3.17 3.99
C ILE A 160 24.21 4.26 4.48
N TYR A 161 24.48 5.22 3.59
CA TYR A 161 25.18 6.47 3.88
C TYR A 161 24.19 7.62 3.69
N GLY A 162 23.63 8.11 4.79
CA GLY A 162 22.72 9.25 4.82
C GLY A 162 23.51 10.54 5.08
N GLU A 163 23.63 11.40 4.09
CA GLU A 163 24.48 12.58 4.14
C GLU A 163 23.66 13.87 3.98
N SER A 164 24.15 14.97 4.57
CA SER A 164 23.47 16.26 4.52
C SER A 164 23.84 17.11 3.31
N SER A 165 24.97 16.80 2.66
CA SER A 165 25.46 17.59 1.53
C SER A 165 26.26 16.77 0.52
N LEU A 166 26.45 17.33 -0.67
CA LEU A 166 27.34 16.80 -1.70
C LEU A 166 28.77 16.66 -1.18
N GLN A 167 29.26 17.66 -0.40
CA GLN A 167 30.61 17.66 0.18
C GLN A 167 30.79 16.52 1.19
N ASP A 168 29.80 16.26 2.05
CA ASP A 168 29.84 15.15 3.01
C ASP A 168 29.86 13.81 2.28
N THR A 169 28.99 13.66 1.26
CA THR A 169 28.97 12.45 0.41
C THR A 169 30.33 12.18 -0.24
N ILE A 170 31.02 13.21 -0.78
CA ILE A 170 32.33 13.06 -1.38
C ILE A 170 33.38 12.65 -0.34
N THR A 171 33.33 13.25 0.85
CA THR A 171 34.27 12.92 1.94
C THR A 171 34.14 11.44 2.33
N VAL A 172 32.93 10.97 2.54
CA VAL A 172 32.65 9.56 2.86
C VAL A 172 33.10 8.64 1.73
N LEU A 173 32.83 8.99 0.47
CA LEU A 173 33.23 8.22 -0.70
C LEU A 173 34.78 8.10 -0.79
N GLU A 174 35.50 9.21 -0.59
CA GLU A 174 36.99 9.23 -0.59
C GLU A 174 37.57 8.34 0.52
N ASP A 175 36.99 8.35 1.70
CA ASP A 175 37.44 7.53 2.83
C ASP A 175 37.19 6.03 2.59
N GLN A 176 36.06 5.66 1.96
CA GLN A 176 35.81 4.29 1.51
C GLN A 176 36.81 3.82 0.46
N VAL A 177 37.20 4.69 -0.48
CA VAL A 177 38.20 4.37 -1.50
C VAL A 177 39.59 4.17 -0.88
N LYS A 178 39.93 4.89 0.21
CA LYS A 178 41.23 4.76 0.93
C LYS A 178 41.29 3.49 1.78
N SER A 179 40.21 3.14 2.48
CA SER A 179 40.19 2.08 3.50
C SER A 179 40.33 0.66 2.93
N LYS A 180 40.19 0.46 1.59
CA LYS A 180 40.16 -0.86 0.91
C LYS A 180 39.19 -1.90 1.51
N SER A 181 38.52 -1.58 2.58
CA SER A 181 37.59 -2.46 3.26
C SER A 181 36.15 -2.08 2.84
N ILE A 182 35.61 -2.85 1.93
CA ILE A 182 34.15 -2.98 1.84
C ILE A 182 33.79 -3.69 3.14
N SER A 183 33.42 -2.95 4.19
CA SER A 183 32.95 -3.56 5.42
C SER A 183 31.67 -4.30 5.10
N THR A 184 31.71 -5.62 5.21
CA THR A 184 30.54 -6.52 5.08
C THR A 184 29.63 -6.46 6.31
N SER A 185 29.94 -5.61 7.29
CA SER A 185 29.07 -5.38 8.44
C SER A 185 27.92 -4.45 8.05
N LYS A 186 26.72 -4.81 8.41
CA LYS A 186 25.49 -3.99 8.32
C LYS A 186 25.73 -2.66 9.02
N ASN A 187 26.07 -1.61 8.30
CA ASN A 187 26.35 -0.30 8.87
C ASN A 187 25.40 0.73 8.28
N VAL A 188 24.53 1.27 9.11
CA VAL A 188 23.79 2.49 8.81
C VAL A 188 24.61 3.65 9.39
N LYS A 189 25.20 4.48 8.52
CA LYS A 189 25.87 5.72 8.89
C LYS A 189 24.99 6.87 8.46
N ILE A 190 24.41 7.55 9.42
CA ILE A 190 23.53 8.71 9.19
C ILE A 190 24.18 9.91 9.87
N GLY A 191 24.73 10.83 9.05
CA GLY A 191 25.40 12.04 9.52
C GLY A 191 26.79 11.81 10.12
N LYS A 192 27.54 12.91 10.35
CA LYS A 192 28.94 12.90 10.80
C LYS A 192 29.21 12.30 12.20
N HIS A 193 28.19 12.00 13.02
CA HIS A 193 28.37 11.78 14.46
C HIS A 193 27.62 10.60 15.10
N GLN A 194 26.97 9.71 14.36
CA GLN A 194 26.28 8.58 14.99
C GLN A 194 26.55 7.27 14.22
N ASP A 195 27.55 6.51 14.68
CA ASP A 195 27.64 5.08 14.41
C ASP A 195 26.58 4.35 15.29
N GLU A 196 25.32 4.34 14.89
CA GLU A 196 24.36 3.42 15.45
C GLU A 196 24.58 2.04 14.84
N ILE A 197 25.33 1.21 15.55
CA ILE A 197 25.39 -0.22 15.28
C ILE A 197 23.99 -0.76 15.55
N LEU A 198 23.25 -1.07 14.49
CA LEU A 198 22.04 -1.85 14.60
C LEU A 198 22.45 -3.26 15.04
N THR A 199 22.46 -3.51 16.35
CA THR A 199 22.38 -4.87 16.86
C THR A 199 21.11 -5.51 16.30
N ASP A 200 21.25 -6.73 15.77
CA ASP A 200 20.15 -7.57 15.29
C ASP A 200 19.03 -7.64 16.34
N THR A 201 18.10 -6.73 16.30
CA THR A 201 16.82 -6.88 16.96
C THR A 201 15.75 -7.16 15.91
N MET A 202 15.99 -8.21 15.13
CA MET A 202 14.90 -9.00 14.57
C MET A 202 14.35 -9.94 15.67
N ASP A 203 14.40 -9.50 16.93
CA ASP A 203 13.55 -10.09 17.93
C ASP A 203 12.10 -9.75 17.55
N ASN A 204 11.29 -10.81 17.46
CA ASN A 204 9.83 -10.82 17.45
C ASN A 204 9.25 -10.01 18.63
N LYS A 205 9.64 -8.76 18.80
CA LYS A 205 8.89 -7.82 19.59
C LYS A 205 7.64 -7.53 18.78
N ASN A 206 6.55 -8.16 19.23
CA ASN A 206 5.20 -7.82 18.87
C ASN A 206 5.14 -6.34 18.52
N HIS A 207 5.05 -6.01 17.23
CA HIS A 207 4.64 -4.69 16.79
C HIS A 207 3.15 -4.58 17.13
N ASN A 208 2.87 -4.48 18.44
CA ASN A 208 1.54 -4.12 18.90
C ASN A 208 1.32 -2.68 18.48
N THR A 209 0.75 -2.50 17.30
CA THR A 209 0.13 -1.24 16.93
C THR A 209 -0.95 -1.00 17.98
N THR A 210 -0.73 -0.02 18.85
CA THR A 210 -1.76 0.46 19.77
C THR A 210 -2.73 1.29 18.96
N TYR A 211 -3.94 0.79 18.83
CA TYR A 211 -5.06 1.56 18.29
C TYR A 211 -5.78 2.23 19.47
N ASP A 212 -6.14 3.50 19.32
CA ASP A 212 -6.92 4.24 20.31
C ASP A 212 -8.40 3.84 20.30
N LEU A 213 -8.83 3.03 19.32
CA LEU A 213 -10.20 2.59 19.10
C LEU A 213 -10.37 1.13 19.50
N ASP A 214 -11.49 0.80 20.15
CA ASP A 214 -11.85 -0.57 20.50
C ASP A 214 -13.30 -0.90 20.12
N PHE A 215 -13.59 -2.16 19.76
CA PHE A 215 -14.96 -2.63 19.51
C PHE A 215 -15.83 -2.63 20.76
N ASP A 216 -15.24 -2.57 21.94
CA ASP A 216 -15.96 -2.41 23.21
C ASP A 216 -16.73 -1.08 23.27
N ASP A 217 -16.26 -0.03 22.59
CA ASP A 217 -16.97 1.25 22.47
C ASP A 217 -18.29 1.15 21.67
N VAL A 218 -18.44 0.11 20.85
CA VAL A 218 -19.65 -0.07 20.01
C VAL A 218 -20.72 -0.76 20.84
N GLN A 219 -21.70 -0.01 21.31
CA GLN A 219 -22.80 -0.57 22.09
C GLN A 219 -23.86 -1.21 21.21
N GLY A 220 -24.35 -2.39 21.59
CA GLY A 220 -25.24 -3.18 20.77
C GLY A 220 -24.60 -3.68 19.49
N GLN A 221 -25.33 -3.74 18.38
CA GLN A 221 -24.86 -4.09 17.03
C GLN A 221 -24.19 -5.48 16.94
N GLU A 222 -24.72 -6.48 17.66
CA GLU A 222 -24.10 -7.81 17.72
C GLU A 222 -23.94 -8.46 16.34
N LEU A 223 -24.96 -8.32 15.47
CA LEU A 223 -24.89 -8.81 14.10
C LEU A 223 -23.81 -8.06 13.29
N GLY A 224 -23.68 -6.75 13.51
CA GLY A 224 -22.66 -5.92 12.88
C GLY A 224 -21.25 -6.31 13.32
N LYS A 225 -21.01 -6.46 14.63
CA LYS A 225 -19.74 -6.94 15.19
C LYS A 225 -19.37 -8.32 14.65
N ARG A 226 -20.33 -9.24 14.62
CA ARG A 226 -20.12 -10.60 14.07
C ARG A 226 -19.74 -10.54 12.58
N ALA A 227 -20.41 -9.69 11.80
CA ALA A 227 -20.08 -9.49 10.39
C ALA A 227 -18.69 -8.89 10.20
N MET A 228 -18.26 -7.92 11.05
CA MET A 228 -16.89 -7.38 11.01
C MET A 228 -15.85 -8.46 11.33
N LEU A 229 -16.14 -9.33 12.30
CA LEU A 229 -15.29 -10.48 12.63
C LEU A 229 -15.13 -11.44 11.43
N ILE A 230 -16.23 -11.79 10.77
CA ILE A 230 -16.23 -12.63 9.57
C ILE A 230 -15.49 -11.94 8.42
N SER A 231 -15.74 -10.63 8.22
CA SER A 231 -15.07 -9.82 7.20
C SER A 231 -13.55 -9.82 7.41
N ALA A 232 -13.09 -9.59 8.64
CA ALA A 232 -11.67 -9.61 8.99
C ALA A 232 -11.03 -10.98 8.79
N ALA A 233 -11.69 -12.05 9.24
CA ALA A 233 -11.16 -13.40 9.20
C ALA A 233 -11.05 -13.96 7.78
N GLY A 234 -12.06 -13.70 6.92
CA GLY A 234 -12.11 -14.24 5.57
C GLY A 234 -11.71 -13.27 4.46
N HIS A 235 -11.38 -12.02 4.79
CA HIS A 235 -11.16 -10.94 3.82
C HIS A 235 -12.39 -10.72 2.92
N HIS A 236 -13.57 -10.61 3.55
CA HIS A 236 -14.85 -10.43 2.88
C HIS A 236 -15.24 -8.97 2.79
N HIS A 237 -15.71 -8.55 1.63
CA HIS A 237 -16.28 -7.21 1.44
C HIS A 237 -17.68 -7.13 2.03
N CYS A 238 -18.03 -5.98 2.63
CA CYS A 238 -19.32 -5.81 3.27
C CYS A 238 -20.02 -4.49 2.91
N ILE A 239 -21.33 -4.49 3.02
CA ILE A 239 -22.17 -3.30 2.99
C ILE A 239 -23.03 -3.23 4.23
N MET A 240 -23.03 -2.08 4.88
CA MET A 240 -23.87 -1.74 6.01
C MET A 240 -25.00 -0.82 5.56
N ILE A 241 -26.25 -1.23 5.76
CA ILE A 241 -27.43 -0.44 5.38
C ILE A 241 -28.25 -0.15 6.62
N GLY A 242 -28.48 1.12 6.90
CA GLY A 242 -29.26 1.52 8.07
C GLY A 242 -29.38 3.02 8.22
N PRO A 243 -30.18 3.50 9.18
CA PRO A 243 -30.42 4.92 9.40
C PRO A 243 -29.17 5.65 9.86
N PRO A 244 -29.11 6.99 9.71
CA PRO A 244 -28.04 7.79 10.29
C PRO A 244 -27.99 7.63 11.83
N GLY A 245 -26.78 7.59 12.39
CA GLY A 245 -26.57 7.35 13.81
C GLY A 245 -26.63 5.87 14.25
N GLY A 246 -26.71 4.90 13.30
CA GLY A 246 -26.67 3.47 13.61
C GLY A 246 -25.27 2.90 13.93
N GLY A 247 -24.20 3.71 13.96
CA GLY A 247 -22.84 3.23 14.29
C GLY A 247 -22.04 2.64 13.13
N LYS A 248 -22.49 2.82 11.86
CA LYS A 248 -21.83 2.27 10.66
C LYS A 248 -20.36 2.70 10.56
N THR A 249 -20.09 3.99 10.69
CA THR A 249 -18.74 4.56 10.63
C THR A 249 -17.87 4.07 11.79
N MET A 250 -18.44 4.01 13.01
CA MET A 250 -17.74 3.47 14.20
C MET A 250 -17.24 2.04 13.98
N MET A 251 -18.07 1.16 13.43
CA MET A 251 -17.69 -0.23 13.14
C MET A 251 -16.62 -0.32 12.07
N ALA A 252 -16.72 0.50 11.01
CA ALA A 252 -15.75 0.52 9.93
C ALA A 252 -14.34 0.97 10.40
N GLU A 253 -14.27 2.05 11.19
CA GLU A 253 -13.02 2.60 11.73
C GLU A 253 -12.31 1.62 12.68
N ARG A 254 -13.06 0.74 13.32
CA ARG A 254 -12.51 -0.28 14.22
C ARG A 254 -12.08 -1.57 13.53
N LEU A 255 -12.45 -1.79 12.26
CA LEU A 255 -12.04 -3.01 11.54
C LEU A 255 -10.52 -3.21 11.51
N PRO A 256 -9.66 -2.18 11.29
CA PRO A 256 -8.21 -2.36 11.35
C PRO A 256 -7.70 -2.92 12.68
N THR A 257 -8.39 -2.66 13.80
CA THR A 257 -7.96 -3.11 15.14
C THR A 257 -8.04 -4.61 15.33
N ILE A 258 -8.89 -5.29 14.55
CA ILE A 258 -9.08 -6.74 14.62
C ILE A 258 -8.40 -7.51 13.50
N LEU A 259 -7.82 -6.82 12.51
CA LEU A 259 -7.04 -7.46 11.46
C LEU A 259 -5.73 -8.05 12.01
N PRO A 260 -5.24 -9.15 11.45
CA PRO A 260 -3.93 -9.70 11.82
C PRO A 260 -2.82 -8.66 11.57
N PRO A 261 -1.76 -8.66 12.40
CA PRO A 261 -0.60 -7.81 12.14
C PRO A 261 -0.03 -8.09 10.75
N MET A 262 0.51 -7.04 10.12
CA MET A 262 1.12 -7.19 8.80
C MET A 262 2.39 -8.03 8.90
N THR A 263 2.57 -8.91 7.92
CA THR A 263 3.85 -9.59 7.70
C THR A 263 4.89 -8.59 7.19
N TRP A 264 6.17 -8.96 7.27
CA TRP A 264 7.25 -8.12 6.72
C TRP A 264 7.00 -7.71 5.26
N ASN A 265 6.61 -8.65 4.42
CA ASN A 265 6.33 -8.38 3.01
C ASN A 265 5.16 -7.41 2.82
N GLU A 266 4.08 -7.56 3.60
CA GLU A 266 2.95 -6.63 3.57
C GLU A 266 3.37 -5.22 4.04
N MET A 267 4.17 -5.11 5.11
CA MET A 267 4.69 -3.83 5.60
C MET A 267 5.53 -3.13 4.52
N VAL A 268 6.42 -3.86 3.85
CA VAL A 268 7.26 -3.33 2.77
C VAL A 268 6.40 -2.88 1.58
N GLU A 269 5.41 -3.67 1.17
CA GLU A 269 4.54 -3.35 0.04
C GLU A 269 3.68 -2.10 0.32
N VAL A 270 3.06 -2.01 1.50
CA VAL A 270 2.29 -0.84 1.93
C VAL A 270 3.18 0.40 2.04
N SER A 271 4.36 0.26 2.66
CA SER A 271 5.30 1.37 2.82
C SER A 271 5.80 1.90 1.47
N ARG A 272 6.08 1.00 0.51
CA ARG A 272 6.47 1.36 -0.86
C ARG A 272 5.42 2.21 -1.56
N ILE A 273 4.13 1.86 -1.40
CA ILE A 273 3.02 2.63 -1.98
C ILE A 273 2.96 4.03 -1.34
N GLN A 274 3.11 4.13 -0.03
CA GLN A 274 3.06 5.40 0.70
C GLN A 274 4.28 6.30 0.44
N ASP A 275 5.46 5.70 0.30
CA ASP A 275 6.71 6.43 0.00
C ASP A 275 6.64 7.16 -1.35
N VAL A 276 6.08 6.54 -2.38
CA VAL A 276 5.96 7.15 -3.72
C VAL A 276 5.15 8.45 -3.73
N ILE A 277 4.23 8.62 -2.79
CA ILE A 277 3.41 9.85 -2.67
C ILE A 277 3.82 10.74 -1.49
N GLY A 278 4.88 10.37 -0.78
CA GLY A 278 5.42 11.15 0.34
C GLY A 278 4.58 11.08 1.62
N LEU A 279 3.83 10.01 1.83
CA LEU A 279 3.07 9.75 3.06
C LEU A 279 3.82 8.86 4.06
N LEU A 280 5.00 8.37 3.71
CA LEU A 280 5.83 7.60 4.62
C LEU A 280 6.46 8.56 5.63
N GLY A 281 6.18 8.34 6.93
CA GLY A 281 6.74 9.16 8.01
C GLY A 281 8.19 8.76 8.34
N ASP A 282 8.80 9.50 9.28
CA ASP A 282 10.20 9.32 9.70
C ASP A 282 10.47 7.99 10.45
N ASN A 283 9.42 7.24 10.77
CA ASN A 283 9.50 6.01 11.58
C ASN A 283 9.87 4.74 10.78
N GLY A 284 10.25 4.88 9.51
CA GLY A 284 10.59 3.74 8.66
C GLY A 284 9.36 3.06 8.03
N LEU A 285 9.18 1.75 8.21
CA LEU A 285 8.07 1.02 7.59
C LEU A 285 6.74 1.27 8.30
N VAL A 286 5.66 1.27 7.50
CA VAL A 286 4.28 1.31 8.01
C VAL A 286 3.96 -0.01 8.70
N THR A 287 3.60 0.06 9.97
CA THR A 287 3.25 -1.13 10.78
C THR A 287 1.74 -1.29 10.98
N ALA A 288 0.97 -0.19 10.89
CA ALA A 288 -0.49 -0.20 10.99
C ALA A 288 -1.13 -0.47 9.63
N ARG A 289 -2.20 -1.27 9.61
CA ARG A 289 -2.96 -1.50 8.38
C ARG A 289 -3.64 -0.21 7.92
N PRO A 290 -3.54 0.15 6.63
CA PRO A 290 -4.15 1.37 6.11
C PRO A 290 -5.67 1.38 6.29
N PHE A 291 -6.20 2.53 6.69
CA PHE A 291 -7.64 2.81 6.66
C PHE A 291 -7.86 4.04 5.78
N ARG A 292 -8.54 3.85 4.64
CA ARG A 292 -8.84 4.94 3.72
C ARG A 292 -10.33 5.24 3.71
N HIS A 293 -10.65 6.49 3.96
CA HIS A 293 -12.04 6.99 4.02
C HIS A 293 -12.18 8.22 3.09
N PRO A 294 -12.25 8.01 1.77
CA PRO A 294 -12.43 9.11 0.83
C PRO A 294 -13.82 9.72 0.98
N HIS A 295 -13.89 11.04 0.90
CA HIS A 295 -15.16 11.74 0.90
C HIS A 295 -15.98 11.41 -0.38
N HIS A 296 -17.31 11.40 -0.32
CA HIS A 296 -18.17 11.03 -1.46
C HIS A 296 -18.01 11.93 -2.70
N THR A 297 -17.45 13.14 -2.54
CA THR A 297 -17.09 14.04 -3.66
C THR A 297 -15.78 13.67 -4.35
N ALA A 298 -15.07 12.64 -3.91
CA ALA A 298 -13.82 12.20 -4.52
C ALA A 298 -14.00 11.92 -6.02
N THR A 299 -13.06 12.41 -6.82
CA THR A 299 -13.08 12.22 -8.27
C THR A 299 -12.57 10.83 -8.65
N LEU A 300 -12.92 10.35 -9.85
CA LEU A 300 -12.38 9.10 -10.38
C LEU A 300 -10.84 9.10 -10.37
N ALA A 301 -10.21 10.22 -10.72
CA ALA A 301 -8.75 10.34 -10.72
C ALA A 301 -8.14 10.26 -9.30
N SER A 302 -8.81 10.79 -8.28
CA SER A 302 -8.39 10.64 -6.89
C SER A 302 -8.50 9.19 -6.42
N MET A 303 -9.56 8.48 -6.81
CA MET A 303 -9.81 7.10 -6.39
C MET A 303 -8.88 6.10 -7.08
N VAL A 304 -8.78 6.17 -8.39
CA VAL A 304 -7.99 5.24 -9.23
C VAL A 304 -6.51 5.63 -9.24
N GLY A 305 -6.24 6.92 -9.16
CA GLY A 305 -4.91 7.44 -9.37
C GLY A 305 -4.66 7.86 -10.84
N GLY A 306 -3.43 8.22 -11.14
CA GLY A 306 -3.03 8.62 -12.49
C GLY A 306 -2.24 9.92 -12.53
N GLY A 307 -2.65 10.86 -13.40
CA GLY A 307 -1.86 12.05 -13.72
C GLY A 307 -0.65 11.71 -14.60
N ILE A 308 0.25 12.69 -14.79
CA ILE A 308 1.43 12.55 -15.66
C ILE A 308 2.43 11.53 -15.08
N GLN A 309 2.51 11.42 -13.77
CA GLN A 309 3.47 10.56 -13.06
C GLN A 309 2.90 9.18 -12.68
N GLY A 310 1.64 8.90 -13.03
CA GLY A 310 1.00 7.64 -12.66
C GLY A 310 0.86 7.43 -11.14
N ARG A 311 0.58 8.48 -10.36
CA ARG A 311 0.48 8.37 -8.89
C ARG A 311 -0.66 7.43 -8.48
N PRO A 312 -0.45 6.58 -7.43
CA PRO A 312 -1.51 5.75 -6.89
C PRO A 312 -2.65 6.59 -6.29
N GLY A 313 -3.89 6.09 -6.42
CA GLY A 313 -5.09 6.71 -5.82
C GLY A 313 -5.51 6.01 -4.52
N GLU A 314 -6.66 6.44 -3.96
CA GLU A 314 -7.21 5.94 -2.69
C GLU A 314 -7.40 4.41 -2.67
N ILE A 315 -7.78 3.82 -3.81
CA ILE A 315 -7.94 2.37 -3.96
C ILE A 315 -6.61 1.63 -3.72
N THR A 316 -5.51 2.14 -4.28
CA THR A 316 -4.17 1.56 -4.08
C THR A 316 -3.65 1.86 -2.67
N LEU A 317 -3.94 3.05 -2.13
CA LEU A 317 -3.55 3.45 -0.77
C LEU A 317 -4.24 2.63 0.32
N ALA A 318 -5.37 2.01 0.02
CA ALA A 318 -6.07 1.08 0.91
C ALA A 318 -5.45 -0.33 0.91
N HIS A 319 -4.47 -0.61 0.04
CA HIS A 319 -3.83 -1.92 -0.07
C HIS A 319 -3.31 -2.43 1.29
N GLY A 320 -3.54 -3.70 1.59
CA GLY A 320 -3.20 -4.32 2.87
C GLY A 320 -4.09 -3.92 4.05
N GLY A 321 -5.13 -3.11 3.82
CA GLY A 321 -6.01 -2.58 4.85
C GLY A 321 -7.48 -2.50 4.45
N VAL A 322 -8.10 -1.34 4.69
CA VAL A 322 -9.54 -1.12 4.55
C VAL A 322 -9.83 0.11 3.67
N LEU A 323 -10.71 -0.04 2.71
CA LEU A 323 -11.34 1.06 1.98
C LEU A 323 -12.78 1.22 2.47
N PHE A 324 -13.04 2.29 3.19
CA PHE A 324 -14.36 2.64 3.69
C PHE A 324 -14.99 3.73 2.83
N MET A 325 -16.15 3.45 2.26
CA MET A 325 -16.93 4.41 1.47
C MET A 325 -18.25 4.69 2.20
N ASP A 326 -18.25 5.77 2.98
CA ASP A 326 -19.46 6.23 3.63
C ASP A 326 -20.38 6.93 2.63
N GLU A 327 -21.69 6.84 2.86
CA GLU A 327 -22.70 7.35 1.93
C GLU A 327 -22.46 6.86 0.48
N ALA A 328 -22.13 5.57 0.32
CA ALA A 328 -21.74 4.99 -0.96
C ALA A 328 -22.67 5.32 -2.15
N PRO A 329 -24.02 5.44 -2.01
CA PRO A 329 -24.88 5.88 -3.10
C PRO A 329 -24.68 7.34 -3.55
N GLU A 330 -23.97 8.19 -2.77
CA GLU A 330 -23.71 9.59 -3.13
C GLU A 330 -22.47 9.76 -3.98
N PHE A 331 -21.61 8.75 -4.06
CA PHE A 331 -20.46 8.78 -4.98
C PHE A 331 -20.92 8.80 -6.45
N GLN A 332 -20.12 9.45 -7.29
CA GLN A 332 -20.34 9.40 -8.73
C GLN A 332 -20.32 7.94 -9.22
N ARG A 333 -21.24 7.60 -10.13
CA ARG A 333 -21.38 6.24 -10.66
C ARG A 333 -20.07 5.67 -11.22
N GLN A 334 -19.26 6.50 -11.88
CA GLN A 334 -17.97 6.11 -12.44
C GLN A 334 -16.97 5.66 -11.35
N VAL A 335 -17.02 6.28 -10.16
CA VAL A 335 -16.20 5.92 -9.00
C VAL A 335 -16.58 4.55 -8.47
N ILE A 336 -17.89 4.32 -8.28
CA ILE A 336 -18.43 3.01 -7.85
C ILE A 336 -18.08 1.93 -8.88
N ASP A 337 -18.26 2.19 -10.17
CA ASP A 337 -17.95 1.22 -11.22
C ASP A 337 -16.44 0.90 -11.32
N ALA A 338 -15.55 1.83 -10.94
CA ALA A 338 -14.11 1.59 -10.91
C ALA A 338 -13.67 0.55 -9.86
N LEU A 339 -14.48 0.31 -8.82
CA LEU A 339 -14.21 -0.74 -7.84
C LEU A 339 -14.36 -2.16 -8.39
N ARG A 340 -15.02 -2.35 -9.54
CA ARG A 340 -15.27 -3.70 -10.09
C ARG A 340 -14.00 -4.51 -10.31
N GLN A 341 -12.97 -3.89 -10.88
CA GLN A 341 -11.71 -4.56 -11.14
C GLN A 341 -10.98 -4.91 -9.83
N PRO A 342 -10.69 -3.97 -8.92
CA PRO A 342 -9.94 -4.29 -7.69
C PRO A 342 -10.67 -5.29 -6.78
N LEU A 343 -12.00 -5.28 -6.72
CA LEU A 343 -12.76 -6.26 -5.94
C LEU A 343 -12.69 -7.71 -6.48
N GLU A 344 -12.31 -7.89 -7.75
CA GLU A 344 -12.11 -9.22 -8.34
C GLU A 344 -10.64 -9.61 -8.47
N SER A 345 -9.84 -8.74 -9.11
CA SER A 345 -8.44 -9.03 -9.44
C SER A 345 -7.44 -8.61 -8.37
N ARG A 346 -7.87 -7.83 -7.36
CA ARG A 346 -6.99 -7.25 -6.33
C ARG A 346 -5.89 -6.37 -6.89
N THR A 347 -6.09 -5.89 -8.10
CA THR A 347 -5.20 -4.97 -8.81
C THR A 347 -6.02 -3.91 -9.50
N ILE A 348 -5.39 -2.77 -9.78
CA ILE A 348 -5.97 -1.72 -10.59
C ILE A 348 -5.01 -1.39 -11.73
N THR A 349 -5.54 -1.30 -12.95
CA THR A 349 -4.75 -1.00 -14.14
C THR A 349 -5.06 0.41 -14.62
N ILE A 350 -4.03 1.23 -14.74
CA ILE A 350 -4.12 2.60 -15.25
C ILE A 350 -3.40 2.66 -16.60
N ASN A 351 -4.18 2.79 -17.68
CA ASN A 351 -3.64 2.93 -19.04
C ASN A 351 -3.43 4.42 -19.34
N ARG A 352 -2.21 4.80 -19.69
CA ARG A 352 -1.83 6.17 -20.07
C ARG A 352 -0.99 6.15 -21.35
N SER A 353 -0.91 7.28 -22.03
CA SER A 353 -0.06 7.46 -23.22
C SER A 353 1.43 7.19 -22.95
N GLN A 354 1.84 7.23 -21.69
CA GLN A 354 3.22 7.04 -21.24
C GLN A 354 3.52 5.63 -20.72
N GLY A 355 2.52 4.75 -20.65
CA GLY A 355 2.65 3.37 -20.19
C GLY A 355 1.42 2.87 -19.43
N ASN A 356 1.41 1.57 -19.21
CA ASN A 356 0.40 0.89 -18.41
C ASN A 356 0.99 0.64 -17.02
N TYR A 357 0.28 1.09 -15.99
CA TYR A 357 0.66 0.88 -14.60
C TYR A 357 -0.32 -0.11 -13.97
N ILE A 358 0.20 -1.14 -13.32
CA ILE A 358 -0.59 -2.11 -12.56
C ILE A 358 -0.22 -1.91 -11.10
N TYR A 359 -1.22 -1.56 -10.29
CA TYR A 359 -1.03 -1.34 -8.85
C TYR A 359 -1.75 -2.40 -8.04
N PRO A 360 -1.18 -2.85 -6.91
CA PRO A 360 -1.86 -3.74 -5.99
C PRO A 360 -3.04 -2.99 -5.34
N ALA A 361 -4.13 -3.71 -5.14
CA ALA A 361 -5.37 -3.18 -4.57
C ALA A 361 -6.10 -4.27 -3.75
N ASN A 362 -5.35 -4.97 -2.90
CA ASN A 362 -5.89 -6.00 -2.03
C ASN A 362 -6.30 -5.36 -0.69
N PHE A 363 -7.59 -5.06 -0.53
CA PHE A 363 -8.17 -4.40 0.64
C PHE A 363 -9.54 -4.99 0.97
N ILE A 364 -10.01 -4.80 2.20
CA ILE A 364 -11.40 -5.06 2.56
C ILE A 364 -12.21 -3.81 2.22
N CYS A 365 -13.21 -3.97 1.34
CA CYS A 365 -14.13 -2.89 1.00
C CYS A 365 -15.33 -2.89 1.97
N ILE A 366 -15.55 -1.76 2.62
CA ILE A 366 -16.74 -1.51 3.43
C ILE A 366 -17.51 -0.38 2.78
N LEU A 367 -18.74 -0.67 2.38
CA LEU A 367 -19.69 0.32 1.91
C LEU A 367 -20.69 0.63 3.04
N ALA A 368 -20.98 1.91 3.28
CA ALA A 368 -22.11 2.29 4.14
C ALA A 368 -23.15 3.04 3.31
N ALA A 369 -24.39 2.72 3.53
CA ALA A 369 -25.51 3.34 2.84
C ALA A 369 -26.68 3.60 3.80
N ASN A 370 -27.43 4.67 3.53
CA ASN A 370 -28.74 4.84 4.11
C ASN A 370 -29.77 4.08 3.28
N PRO A 371 -30.93 3.69 3.82
CA PRO A 371 -31.95 2.95 3.08
C PRO A 371 -32.67 3.81 2.01
N CYS A 372 -32.62 5.15 2.16
CA CYS A 372 -33.18 6.14 1.24
C CYS A 372 -32.48 7.50 1.46
N PRO A 373 -32.72 8.53 0.63
CA PRO A 373 -32.09 9.84 0.80
C PRO A 373 -32.37 10.51 2.16
N CYS A 374 -33.58 10.35 2.73
CA CYS A 374 -33.87 10.89 4.07
C CYS A 374 -33.33 10.02 5.21
N GLY A 375 -32.95 8.75 4.92
CA GLY A 375 -32.37 7.82 5.87
C GLY A 375 -33.38 7.00 6.69
N TYR A 376 -34.69 7.18 6.52
CA TYR A 376 -35.73 6.62 7.43
C TYR A 376 -36.70 5.63 6.76
N TYR A 377 -36.36 5.09 5.60
CA TYR A 377 -37.17 4.09 4.94
C TYR A 377 -37.19 2.79 5.79
N HIS A 378 -38.39 2.35 6.18
CA HIS A 378 -38.63 1.26 7.15
C HIS A 378 -38.08 1.52 8.59
N ASP A 379 -37.81 2.75 8.96
CA ASP A 379 -37.45 3.09 10.34
C ASP A 379 -38.68 3.04 11.24
N PRO A 380 -38.68 2.26 12.36
CA PRO A 380 -39.85 2.12 13.23
C PRO A 380 -40.18 3.39 14.03
N HIS A 381 -39.22 4.33 14.15
CA HIS A 381 -39.33 5.50 15.03
C HIS A 381 -39.54 6.82 14.27
N LYS A 382 -39.24 6.84 12.96
CA LYS A 382 -39.35 8.06 12.15
C LYS A 382 -39.89 7.75 10.76
N GLU A 383 -40.94 8.45 10.39
CA GLU A 383 -41.59 8.27 9.10
C GLU A 383 -40.72 8.75 7.93
N CYS A 384 -40.64 7.94 6.88
CA CYS A 384 -39.94 8.25 5.65
C CYS A 384 -40.76 9.20 4.78
N ILE A 385 -40.15 10.30 4.35
CA ILE A 385 -40.76 11.32 3.47
C ILE A 385 -40.51 11.08 1.97
N CYS A 386 -39.73 10.06 1.62
CA CYS A 386 -39.37 9.75 0.23
C CYS A 386 -40.47 8.96 -0.47
N SER A 387 -40.78 9.30 -1.71
CA SER A 387 -41.66 8.44 -2.53
C SER A 387 -40.91 7.14 -2.89
N GLU A 388 -41.67 6.07 -3.17
CA GLU A 388 -41.12 4.77 -3.55
C GLU A 388 -40.19 4.86 -4.77
N THR A 389 -40.50 5.73 -5.74
CA THR A 389 -39.68 5.95 -6.91
C THR A 389 -38.32 6.55 -6.53
N ILE A 390 -38.28 7.51 -5.58
CA ILE A 390 -37.03 8.14 -5.09
C ILE A 390 -36.22 7.07 -4.34
N VAL A 391 -36.82 6.28 -3.48
CA VAL A 391 -36.14 5.19 -2.76
C VAL A 391 -35.53 4.19 -3.74
N LYS A 392 -36.29 3.72 -4.72
CA LYS A 392 -35.80 2.77 -5.73
C LYS A 392 -34.66 3.34 -6.55
N ASN A 393 -34.74 4.58 -7.00
CA ASN A 393 -33.68 5.25 -7.75
C ASN A 393 -32.41 5.42 -6.91
N TYR A 394 -32.54 5.71 -5.62
CA TYR A 394 -31.43 5.84 -4.70
C TYR A 394 -30.71 4.50 -4.49
N GLN A 395 -31.45 3.44 -4.21
CA GLN A 395 -30.89 2.10 -4.03
C GLN A 395 -30.24 1.56 -5.31
N GLN A 396 -30.75 1.90 -6.48
CA GLN A 396 -30.19 1.53 -7.78
C GLN A 396 -28.88 2.23 -8.13
N ARG A 397 -28.47 3.29 -7.38
CA ARG A 397 -27.15 3.92 -7.57
C ARG A 397 -26.00 2.94 -7.27
N LEU A 398 -26.18 2.03 -6.32
CA LEU A 398 -25.31 0.89 -6.14
C LEU A 398 -25.67 -0.18 -7.17
N SER A 399 -24.88 -0.27 -8.23
CA SER A 399 -25.15 -1.17 -9.35
C SER A 399 -25.15 -2.65 -8.94
N GLY A 400 -26.05 -3.46 -9.53
CA GLY A 400 -26.09 -4.90 -9.32
C GLY A 400 -24.72 -5.57 -9.42
N PRO A 401 -23.89 -5.26 -10.43
CA PRO A 401 -22.55 -5.81 -10.54
C PRO A 401 -21.61 -5.53 -9.36
N ILE A 402 -21.76 -4.40 -8.65
CA ILE A 402 -21.01 -4.14 -7.42
C ILE A 402 -21.59 -4.96 -6.27
N MET A 403 -22.91 -4.93 -6.10
CA MET A 403 -23.59 -5.69 -5.04
C MET A 403 -23.32 -7.20 -5.15
N ASP A 404 -23.18 -7.71 -6.36
CA ASP A 404 -22.74 -9.09 -6.61
C ASP A 404 -21.33 -9.39 -6.12
N ARG A 405 -20.48 -8.39 -5.87
CA ARG A 405 -19.11 -8.55 -5.36
C ARG A 405 -18.98 -8.34 -3.87
N ILE A 406 -20.02 -7.87 -3.23
CA ILE A 406 -20.09 -7.74 -1.78
C ILE A 406 -20.57 -9.06 -1.17
N ASP A 407 -19.82 -9.57 -0.20
CA ASP A 407 -20.10 -10.87 0.44
C ASP A 407 -21.14 -10.75 1.55
N LEU A 408 -21.03 -9.71 2.39
CA LEU A 408 -21.82 -9.53 3.60
C LEU A 408 -22.71 -8.28 3.48
N HIS A 409 -24.01 -8.48 3.62
CA HIS A 409 -25.02 -7.42 3.65
C HIS A 409 -25.55 -7.31 5.09
N ILE A 410 -25.27 -6.18 5.75
CA ILE A 410 -25.49 -6.00 7.18
C ILE A 410 -26.59 -4.95 7.39
N PRO A 411 -27.77 -5.35 7.85
CA PRO A 411 -28.73 -4.37 8.35
C PRO A 411 -28.20 -3.78 9.67
N VAL A 412 -28.18 -2.47 9.75
CA VAL A 412 -27.73 -1.73 10.94
C VAL A 412 -28.94 -0.97 11.48
N GLU A 413 -29.27 -1.21 12.72
CA GLU A 413 -30.38 -0.57 13.41
C GLU A 413 -29.85 0.55 14.34
N ARG A 414 -30.71 1.42 14.83
CA ARG A 414 -30.34 2.35 15.87
C ARG A 414 -30.24 1.62 17.20
N PRO A 415 -29.20 1.87 18.00
CA PRO A 415 -29.13 1.32 19.35
C PRO A 415 -30.27 1.89 20.20
N THR A 416 -30.86 1.06 21.05
CA THR A 416 -31.86 1.49 22.05
C THR A 416 -31.16 2.23 23.18
N LEU A 417 -31.94 3.02 23.97
CA LEU A 417 -31.39 3.70 25.13
C LEU A 417 -30.80 2.69 26.15
N GLU A 418 -31.44 1.54 26.31
CA GLU A 418 -30.97 0.46 27.18
C GLU A 418 -29.60 -0.05 26.73
N GLN A 419 -29.43 -0.30 25.41
CA GLN A 419 -28.13 -0.71 24.84
C GLN A 419 -27.04 0.35 25.01
N LEU A 420 -27.40 1.65 24.92
CA LEU A 420 -26.44 2.74 25.09
C LEU A 420 -26.01 2.93 26.57
N LEU A 421 -26.87 2.57 27.52
CA LEU A 421 -26.60 2.68 28.95
C LEU A 421 -26.04 1.37 29.55
N ASP A 422 -26.06 0.30 28.77
CA ASP A 422 -25.53 -0.99 29.22
C ASP A 422 -23.99 -0.98 29.11
N HIS A 423 -23.35 -0.68 30.24
CA HIS A 423 -21.91 -0.76 30.41
C HIS A 423 -21.46 -2.14 30.90
N SER A 424 -22.31 -3.17 30.81
CA SER A 424 -21.86 -4.53 31.05
C SER A 424 -20.76 -4.86 30.05
N THR A 425 -19.62 -5.37 30.55
CA THR A 425 -18.43 -5.65 29.76
C THR A 425 -18.80 -6.46 28.52
N SER A 426 -18.70 -5.82 27.35
CA SER A 426 -18.88 -6.51 26.07
C SER A 426 -17.86 -7.64 25.99
N THR A 427 -18.30 -8.83 25.65
CA THR A 427 -17.40 -9.97 25.40
C THR A 427 -16.62 -9.84 24.09
N MET A 428 -16.96 -8.85 23.25
CA MET A 428 -16.38 -8.58 21.95
C MET A 428 -15.46 -7.34 21.96
N THR A 429 -14.34 -7.43 22.68
CA THR A 429 -13.26 -6.43 22.60
C THR A 429 -12.45 -6.62 21.33
N SER A 430 -11.79 -5.57 20.84
CA SER A 430 -10.90 -5.67 19.68
C SER A 430 -9.83 -6.74 19.86
N GLU A 431 -9.27 -6.89 21.04
CA GLU A 431 -8.26 -7.93 21.32
C GLU A 431 -8.84 -9.35 21.22
N SER A 432 -10.03 -9.61 21.82
CA SER A 432 -10.66 -10.92 21.76
C SER A 432 -11.04 -11.31 20.31
N MET A 433 -11.56 -10.34 19.55
CA MET A 433 -11.89 -10.52 18.13
C MET A 433 -10.63 -10.77 17.29
N ARG A 434 -9.56 -10.00 17.51
CA ARG A 434 -8.27 -10.15 16.81
C ARG A 434 -7.67 -11.54 17.02
N GLN A 435 -7.72 -12.08 18.23
CA GLN A 435 -7.24 -13.44 18.51
C GLN A 435 -8.01 -14.49 17.71
N GLN A 436 -9.34 -14.37 17.63
CA GLN A 436 -10.16 -15.26 16.80
C GLN A 436 -9.80 -15.15 15.32
N VAL A 437 -9.59 -13.92 14.82
CA VAL A 437 -9.18 -13.68 13.42
C VAL A 437 -7.81 -14.29 13.14
N ILE A 438 -6.84 -14.16 14.05
CA ILE A 438 -5.49 -14.75 13.90
C ILE A 438 -5.59 -16.28 13.81
N LEU A 439 -6.38 -16.92 14.67
CA LEU A 439 -6.57 -18.37 14.62
C LEU A 439 -7.22 -18.84 13.31
N ALA A 440 -8.30 -18.18 12.89
CA ALA A 440 -8.98 -18.51 11.64
C ALA A 440 -8.08 -18.29 10.41
N THR A 441 -7.31 -17.19 10.37
CA THR A 441 -6.37 -16.93 9.26
C THR A 441 -5.18 -17.91 9.24
N ALA A 442 -4.76 -18.41 10.40
CA ALA A 442 -3.72 -19.47 10.46
C ALA A 442 -4.21 -20.77 9.82
N LEU A 443 -5.48 -21.15 10.05
CA LEU A 443 -6.09 -22.32 9.39
C LEU A 443 -6.16 -22.14 7.87
N GLN A 444 -6.53 -20.93 7.41
CA GLN A 444 -6.58 -20.60 5.99
C GLN A 444 -5.18 -20.65 5.34
N LYS A 445 -4.17 -20.05 5.97
CA LYS A 445 -2.77 -20.10 5.49
C LYS A 445 -2.29 -21.55 5.30
N LYS A 446 -2.59 -22.42 6.27
CA LYS A 446 -2.25 -23.86 6.16
C LYS A 446 -3.02 -24.55 5.04
N ARG A 447 -4.33 -24.25 4.87
CA ARG A 447 -5.18 -24.85 3.82
C ARG A 447 -4.76 -24.43 2.42
N TYR A 448 -4.31 -23.20 2.25
CA TYR A 448 -3.96 -22.59 0.97
C TYR A 448 -2.45 -22.52 0.72
N GLU A 449 -1.66 -23.27 1.50
CA GLU A 449 -0.21 -23.38 1.31
C GLU A 449 0.08 -23.83 -0.13
N ASN A 450 0.96 -23.12 -0.82
CA ASN A 450 1.31 -23.31 -2.24
C ASN A 450 0.21 -22.93 -3.28
N LEU A 451 -0.84 -22.23 -2.86
CA LEU A 451 -1.83 -21.66 -3.79
C LEU A 451 -1.61 -20.15 -3.96
N GLU A 452 -2.14 -19.59 -5.04
CA GLU A 452 -2.02 -18.15 -5.37
C GLU A 452 -2.86 -17.23 -4.47
N PHE A 453 -3.63 -17.78 -3.54
CA PHE A 453 -4.51 -17.05 -2.62
C PHE A 453 -4.36 -17.55 -1.19
N ASN A 454 -4.66 -16.70 -0.21
CA ASN A 454 -4.40 -16.93 1.21
C ASN A 454 -5.60 -16.69 2.13
N SER A 455 -6.78 -16.39 1.57
CA SER A 455 -8.00 -16.13 2.34
C SER A 455 -9.23 -16.76 1.66
N ASN A 456 -10.25 -17.06 2.46
CA ASN A 456 -11.50 -17.68 1.95
C ASN A 456 -12.20 -16.79 0.91
N GLY A 457 -12.21 -15.45 1.12
CA GLY A 457 -12.78 -14.52 0.15
C GLY A 457 -12.12 -14.55 -1.22
N ALA A 458 -10.86 -15.01 -1.29
CA ALA A 458 -10.07 -15.07 -2.51
C ALA A 458 -10.24 -16.36 -3.32
N VAL A 459 -10.82 -17.41 -2.74
CA VAL A 459 -10.96 -18.71 -3.39
C VAL A 459 -11.69 -18.57 -4.72
N PRO A 460 -11.13 -19.02 -5.85
CA PRO A 460 -11.81 -18.96 -7.14
C PRO A 460 -12.95 -19.97 -7.22
N HIS A 461 -13.98 -19.67 -8.04
CA HIS A 461 -15.18 -20.51 -8.23
C HIS A 461 -14.84 -22.00 -8.43
N LYS A 462 -13.86 -22.29 -9.27
CA LYS A 462 -13.49 -23.69 -9.61
C LYS A 462 -12.97 -24.51 -8.42
N ALA A 463 -12.44 -23.85 -7.39
CA ALA A 463 -11.83 -24.50 -6.23
C ALA A 463 -12.75 -24.52 -4.99
N ILE A 464 -13.89 -23.82 -5.02
CA ILE A 464 -14.77 -23.67 -3.84
C ILE A 464 -15.28 -25.03 -3.35
N GLY A 465 -15.78 -25.88 -4.23
CA GLY A 465 -16.38 -27.18 -3.86
C GLY A 465 -15.40 -28.11 -3.15
N GLU A 466 -14.14 -28.11 -3.57
CA GLU A 466 -13.09 -28.95 -3.00
C GLU A 466 -12.53 -28.35 -1.70
N LEU A 467 -12.24 -27.05 -1.70
CA LEU A 467 -11.54 -26.39 -0.59
C LEU A 467 -12.43 -26.04 0.61
N CYS A 468 -13.73 -25.88 0.39
CA CYS A 468 -14.65 -25.56 1.49
C CYS A 468 -14.98 -26.75 2.40
N ASN A 469 -14.70 -27.99 1.98
CA ASN A 469 -14.89 -29.21 2.76
C ASN A 469 -16.29 -29.24 3.45
N ILE A 470 -17.35 -29.43 2.65
CA ILE A 470 -18.74 -29.30 3.06
C ILE A 470 -19.34 -30.66 3.35
N THR A 471 -20.10 -30.81 4.45
CA THR A 471 -20.80 -32.06 4.77
C THR A 471 -22.03 -32.27 3.85
N ASP A 472 -22.44 -33.53 3.61
CA ASP A 472 -23.60 -33.85 2.79
C ASP A 472 -24.91 -33.17 3.30
N LYS A 473 -25.03 -33.05 4.63
CA LYS A 473 -26.15 -32.34 5.26
C LYS A 473 -26.16 -30.85 4.93
N ALA A 474 -24.99 -30.22 4.96
CA ALA A 474 -24.83 -28.81 4.61
C ALA A 474 -25.09 -28.57 3.12
N TRP A 475 -24.67 -29.51 2.24
CA TRP A 475 -25.02 -29.51 0.83
C TRP A 475 -26.51 -29.54 0.60
N SER A 476 -27.25 -30.40 1.33
CA SER A 476 -28.71 -30.49 1.22
C SER A 476 -29.42 -29.21 1.64
N VAL A 477 -28.95 -28.57 2.73
CA VAL A 477 -29.47 -27.26 3.18
C VAL A 477 -29.20 -26.17 2.15
N LEU A 478 -27.98 -26.11 1.60
CA LEU A 478 -27.64 -25.13 0.58
C LEU A 478 -28.42 -25.30 -0.70
N GLY A 479 -28.69 -26.54 -1.14
CA GLY A 479 -29.55 -26.84 -2.28
C GLY A 479 -30.98 -26.31 -2.08
N ASN A 480 -31.58 -26.58 -0.93
CA ASN A 480 -32.91 -26.06 -0.59
C ASN A 480 -32.96 -24.52 -0.58
N ILE A 481 -31.93 -23.88 -0.04
CA ILE A 481 -31.78 -22.42 -0.03
C ILE A 481 -31.65 -21.87 -1.46
N PHE A 482 -30.84 -22.52 -2.30
CA PHE A 482 -30.59 -22.12 -3.68
C PHE A 482 -31.91 -22.10 -4.48
N ASP A 483 -32.70 -23.16 -4.36
CA ASP A 483 -33.98 -23.29 -5.07
C ASP A 483 -35.05 -22.31 -4.53
N HIS A 484 -35.15 -22.17 -3.20
CA HIS A 484 -36.16 -21.32 -2.56
C HIS A 484 -35.94 -19.82 -2.82
N PHE A 485 -34.67 -19.36 -2.80
CA PHE A 485 -34.33 -17.95 -2.98
C PHE A 485 -33.90 -17.61 -4.41
N HIS A 486 -33.91 -18.54 -5.35
CA HIS A 486 -33.49 -18.35 -6.74
C HIS A 486 -32.13 -17.68 -6.86
N LEU A 487 -31.13 -18.18 -6.11
CA LEU A 487 -29.83 -17.58 -6.00
C LEU A 487 -29.06 -17.62 -7.34
N SER A 488 -28.29 -16.58 -7.64
CA SER A 488 -27.34 -16.63 -8.74
C SER A 488 -26.12 -17.50 -8.35
N GLY A 489 -25.39 -18.04 -9.34
CA GLY A 489 -24.16 -18.79 -9.09
C GLY A 489 -23.12 -18.01 -8.28
N ARG A 490 -23.04 -16.68 -8.47
CA ARG A 490 -22.16 -15.82 -7.65
C ARG A 490 -22.60 -15.74 -6.20
N ALA A 491 -23.92 -15.63 -5.95
CA ALA A 491 -24.45 -15.61 -4.59
C ALA A 491 -24.18 -16.93 -3.88
N PHE A 492 -24.30 -18.05 -4.58
CA PHE A 492 -23.96 -19.38 -4.10
C PHE A 492 -22.50 -19.47 -3.64
N ASP A 493 -21.55 -19.05 -4.49
CA ASP A 493 -20.13 -19.05 -4.16
C ASP A 493 -19.82 -18.23 -2.91
N ARG A 494 -20.46 -17.07 -2.77
CA ARG A 494 -20.25 -16.18 -1.64
C ARG A 494 -20.76 -16.76 -0.33
N ILE A 495 -21.94 -17.38 -0.34
CA ILE A 495 -22.46 -18.08 0.84
C ILE A 495 -21.47 -19.15 1.29
N LEU A 496 -20.91 -19.93 0.37
CA LEU A 496 -19.94 -20.96 0.69
C LEU A 496 -18.64 -20.41 1.29
N LYS A 497 -18.11 -19.32 0.73
CA LYS A 497 -16.92 -18.67 1.24
C LYS A 497 -17.14 -18.12 2.65
N VAL A 498 -18.27 -17.48 2.88
CA VAL A 498 -18.65 -16.96 4.20
C VAL A 498 -18.85 -18.10 5.19
N ALA A 499 -19.59 -19.16 4.82
CA ALA A 499 -19.80 -20.33 5.67
C ALA A 499 -18.49 -21.03 6.03
N ARG A 500 -17.51 -21.12 5.08
CA ARG A 500 -16.17 -21.64 5.38
C ARG A 500 -15.45 -20.76 6.40
N THR A 501 -15.58 -19.44 6.30
CA THR A 501 -14.97 -18.51 7.26
C THR A 501 -15.60 -18.64 8.64
N ILE A 502 -16.92 -18.80 8.73
CA ILE A 502 -17.61 -19.03 9.99
C ILE A 502 -17.11 -20.33 10.64
N ALA A 503 -17.00 -21.40 9.86
CA ALA A 503 -16.47 -22.67 10.35
C ALA A 503 -14.99 -22.56 10.80
N ASP A 504 -14.16 -21.75 10.13
CA ASP A 504 -12.78 -21.50 10.57
C ASP A 504 -12.72 -20.73 11.88
N LEU A 505 -13.63 -19.75 12.10
CA LEU A 505 -13.77 -19.01 13.35
C LEU A 505 -14.19 -19.90 14.52
N GLU A 506 -14.96 -20.94 14.25
CA GLU A 506 -15.37 -21.96 15.24
C GLU A 506 -14.35 -23.10 15.38
N GLY A 507 -13.29 -23.11 14.57
CA GLY A 507 -12.28 -24.18 14.55
C GLY A 507 -12.80 -25.49 13.93
N ASN A 508 -13.91 -25.46 13.20
CA ASN A 508 -14.49 -26.64 12.59
C ASN A 508 -13.78 -27.01 11.27
N PRO A 509 -13.35 -28.27 11.09
CA PRO A 509 -12.67 -28.70 9.87
C PRO A 509 -13.61 -28.77 8.66
N GLN A 510 -14.93 -28.93 8.88
CA GLN A 510 -15.96 -29.08 7.86
C GLN A 510 -17.04 -27.98 8.00
N VAL A 511 -17.65 -27.63 6.89
CA VAL A 511 -18.80 -26.72 6.89
C VAL A 511 -20.05 -27.51 7.22
N GLU A 512 -20.69 -27.20 8.34
CA GLU A 512 -21.92 -27.78 8.84
C GLU A 512 -23.17 -26.96 8.44
N PRO A 513 -24.41 -27.51 8.54
CA PRO A 513 -25.63 -26.82 8.17
C PRO A 513 -25.82 -25.43 8.83
N HIS A 514 -25.46 -25.29 10.11
CA HIS A 514 -25.61 -24.02 10.82
C HIS A 514 -24.72 -22.91 10.26
N HIS A 515 -23.51 -23.24 9.76
CA HIS A 515 -22.63 -22.28 9.09
C HIS A 515 -23.25 -21.72 7.81
N ILE A 516 -23.96 -22.56 7.04
CA ILE A 516 -24.70 -22.13 5.85
C ILE A 516 -25.86 -21.21 6.26
N SER A 517 -26.59 -21.59 7.32
CA SER A 517 -27.73 -20.79 7.82
C SER A 517 -27.28 -19.43 8.32
N GLU A 518 -26.16 -19.35 9.06
CA GLU A 518 -25.58 -18.07 9.49
C GLU A 518 -25.10 -17.23 8.29
N ALA A 519 -24.42 -17.82 7.32
CA ALA A 519 -23.97 -17.12 6.11
C ALA A 519 -25.14 -16.49 5.33
N MET A 520 -26.31 -17.14 5.34
CA MET A 520 -27.54 -16.63 4.71
C MET A 520 -28.07 -15.36 5.39
N LEU A 521 -27.94 -15.21 6.71
CA LEU A 521 -28.35 -13.98 7.41
C LEU A 521 -27.68 -12.74 6.85
N PHE A 522 -26.43 -12.88 6.39
CA PHE A 522 -25.66 -11.80 5.78
C PHE A 522 -25.93 -11.64 4.27
N ARG A 523 -26.82 -12.39 3.67
CA ARG A 523 -27.14 -12.29 2.23
C ARG A 523 -28.56 -11.84 1.96
N THR A 524 -29.50 -12.24 2.76
CA THR A 524 -30.92 -11.95 2.55
C THR A 524 -31.34 -10.59 3.08
N GLY A 525 -30.60 -9.91 3.92
CA GLY A 525 -30.80 -8.49 4.34
C GLY A 525 -32.21 -7.98 4.52
N LYS A 526 -33.18 -8.91 4.56
CA LYS A 526 -34.63 -8.67 4.69
C LYS A 526 -35.16 -9.38 5.94
#